data_20c756035ffc9a1304de8e0e81e3fb70
#
_entry.id   20c756035ffc9a1304de8e0e81e3fb70
#
_cell.length_a   1.000
_cell.length_b   1.000
_cell.length_c   1.000
_cell.angle_alpha   90.00
_cell.angle_beta   90.00
_cell.angle_gamma   90.00
#
_symmetry.space_group_name_H-M   'P 1'
#
loop_
_entity.id
_entity.type
_entity.pdbx_description
1 polymer ?
#
loop_
_entity_poly.entity_id
_entity_poly.type
_entity_poly.pdbx_seq_one_letter_code
_entity_poly.pdbx_strand_id
1 'polypeptide(L)'
;MRVGHYLYILNIGQRSKCFHVATEKIPQLQHIYWIALIQLTSSAKFVQERKNQDLISGGAGIIHCSALGNPAPHFKWSKNDRRLQNGRFIQLANGSLRVNSIQRDDKGTYTCTIHQSRGSESTSEKSQTIEVSIIGKTRKKHCYLNVLNHQYIVKKYSV
;
A
#
# COMPACT_ATOMS: atom_id res chain seq x y z
N MET A 1 -44.66 7.26 31.20
CA MET A 1 -43.88 6.68 30.09
C MET A 1 -42.54 7.41 30.03
N ARG A 2 -41.41 6.71 30.28
CA ARG A 2 -40.08 7.33 30.18
C ARG A 2 -39.62 7.25 28.71
N VAL A 3 -39.46 8.39 28.11
CA VAL A 3 -38.86 8.50 26.75
C VAL A 3 -37.35 8.34 26.91
N GLY A 4 -36.81 7.25 26.39
CA GLY A 4 -35.36 7.01 26.36
C GLY A 4 -34.75 7.83 25.24
N HIS A 5 -33.84 8.72 25.58
CA HIS A 5 -33.01 9.44 24.58
C HIS A 5 -31.72 8.67 24.35
N TYR A 6 -31.45 8.31 23.12
CA TYR A 6 -30.19 7.72 22.73
C TYR A 6 -29.41 8.72 21.89
N LEU A 7 -28.14 8.92 22.26
CA LEU A 7 -27.21 9.78 21.54
C LEU A 7 -26.34 8.88 20.63
N TYR A 8 -26.44 9.08 19.34
CA TYR A 8 -25.56 8.39 18.39
C TYR A 8 -24.50 9.36 17.89
N ILE A 9 -23.22 8.95 18.03
CA ILE A 9 -22.08 9.70 17.51
C ILE A 9 -21.64 8.99 16.22
N LEU A 10 -21.83 9.65 15.10
CA LEU A 10 -21.30 9.18 13.81
C LEU A 10 -20.02 9.95 13.50
N ASN A 11 -18.90 9.23 13.43
CA ASN A 11 -17.64 9.78 12.95
C ASN A 11 -17.58 9.70 11.42
N ILE A 12 -17.88 10.80 10.75
CA ILE A 12 -17.78 10.92 9.29
C ILE A 12 -16.57 11.80 8.99
N GLY A 13 -15.46 11.16 8.62
CA GLY A 13 -14.20 11.87 8.41
C GLY A 13 -13.66 12.50 9.70
N GLN A 14 -12.97 13.64 9.61
CA GLN A 14 -12.37 14.33 10.77
C GLN A 14 -13.37 15.16 11.61
N ARG A 15 -14.68 15.04 11.41
CA ARG A 15 -15.69 15.80 12.15
C ARG A 15 -16.76 14.87 12.74
N SER A 16 -16.85 14.85 14.06
CA SER A 16 -17.93 14.18 14.78
C SER A 16 -19.18 15.06 14.74
N LYS A 17 -20.30 14.52 14.26
CA LYS A 17 -21.61 15.18 14.35
C LYS A 17 -22.49 14.40 15.30
N CYS A 18 -23.04 15.08 16.27
CA CYS A 18 -24.03 14.52 17.19
C CYS A 18 -25.44 14.77 16.63
N PHE A 19 -26.23 13.72 16.51
CA PHE A 19 -27.63 13.82 16.13
C PHE A 19 -28.49 13.39 17.32
N HIS A 20 -29.43 14.26 17.70
CA HIS A 20 -30.46 13.94 18.69
C HIS A 20 -31.62 13.30 17.95
N VAL A 21 -31.89 12.03 18.23
CA VAL A 21 -33.05 11.33 17.66
C VAL A 21 -34.02 11.03 18.79
N ALA A 22 -35.19 11.63 18.74
CA ALA A 22 -36.29 11.30 19.63
C ALA A 22 -36.91 9.98 19.14
N THR A 23 -36.88 8.94 19.99
CA THR A 23 -37.43 7.63 19.65
C THR A 23 -38.93 7.60 19.93
N GLU A 24 -39.72 8.15 19.04
CA GLU A 24 -41.08 7.67 18.87
C GLU A 24 -41.04 6.45 17.93
N LYS A 25 -41.82 5.42 18.27
CA LYS A 25 -41.94 4.14 17.57
C LYS A 25 -42.10 4.32 16.04
N ILE A 26 -41.02 4.40 15.30
CA ILE A 26 -41.09 4.47 13.85
C ILE A 26 -40.38 3.23 13.27
N PRO A 27 -41.09 2.28 12.66
CA PRO A 27 -40.50 1.17 11.93
C PRO A 27 -39.53 1.61 10.83
N GLN A 28 -39.66 2.86 10.38
CA GLN A 28 -38.80 3.47 9.35
C GLN A 28 -37.36 3.77 9.83
N LEU A 29 -37.09 3.87 11.15
CA LEU A 29 -35.74 4.14 11.64
C LEU A 29 -34.76 2.99 11.37
N GLN A 30 -35.23 1.76 11.36
CA GLN A 30 -34.40 0.61 10.93
C GLN A 30 -33.98 0.75 9.47
N HIS A 31 -34.86 1.20 8.60
CA HIS A 31 -34.58 1.41 7.19
C HIS A 31 -33.53 2.51 6.97
N ILE A 32 -33.66 3.62 7.71
CA ILE A 32 -32.71 4.75 7.64
C ILE A 32 -31.34 4.32 8.20
N TYR A 33 -31.29 3.52 9.26
CA TYR A 33 -30.06 2.98 9.82
C TYR A 33 -29.34 2.06 8.82
N TRP A 34 -30.07 1.16 8.14
CA TRP A 34 -29.50 0.30 7.09
C TRP A 34 -29.03 1.10 5.88
N ILE A 35 -29.76 2.12 5.45
CA ILE A 35 -29.35 3.00 4.34
C ILE A 35 -28.09 3.78 4.73
N ALA A 36 -27.98 4.31 5.96
CA ALA A 36 -26.80 5.01 6.45
C ALA A 36 -25.56 4.09 6.52
N LEU A 37 -25.73 2.81 6.92
CA LEU A 37 -24.66 1.81 6.93
C LEU A 37 -24.20 1.46 5.51
N ILE A 38 -25.12 1.35 4.55
CA ILE A 38 -24.78 1.08 3.15
C ILE A 38 -23.99 2.23 2.53
N GLN A 39 -24.28 3.48 2.89
CA GLN A 39 -23.57 4.65 2.39
C GLN A 39 -22.15 4.80 2.95
N LEU A 40 -21.83 4.13 4.06
CA LEU A 40 -20.48 4.13 4.65
C LEU A 40 -19.52 3.13 3.99
N THR A 41 -20.03 2.23 3.15
CA THR A 41 -19.17 1.27 2.45
C THR A 41 -18.64 1.85 1.14
N SER A 42 -17.34 1.72 0.90
CA SER A 42 -16.72 2.12 -0.35
C SER A 42 -15.93 0.95 -0.95
N SER A 43 -16.03 0.77 -2.27
CA SER A 43 -15.24 -0.27 -2.93
C SER A 43 -13.76 0.06 -2.91
N ALA A 44 -12.94 -0.97 -2.71
CA ALA A 44 -11.50 -0.83 -2.71
C ALA A 44 -10.98 -0.33 -4.07
N LYS A 45 -10.10 0.67 -4.02
CA LYS A 45 -9.42 1.24 -5.19
C LYS A 45 -7.95 1.46 -4.85
N PHE A 46 -7.06 1.20 -5.82
CA PHE A 46 -5.67 1.58 -5.69
C PHE A 46 -5.55 3.11 -5.62
N VAL A 47 -4.69 3.59 -4.72
CA VAL A 47 -4.41 5.03 -4.55
C VAL A 47 -3.57 5.53 -5.70
N GLN A 48 -2.62 4.71 -6.16
CA GLN A 48 -1.71 5.01 -7.24
C GLN A 48 -1.41 3.75 -8.04
N GLU A 49 -1.59 3.81 -9.35
CA GLU A 49 -1.16 2.76 -10.25
C GLU A 49 0.29 3.02 -10.68
N ARG A 50 1.17 2.06 -10.38
CA ARG A 50 2.57 2.09 -10.80
C ARG A 50 2.82 0.89 -11.70
N LYS A 51 3.35 1.13 -12.90
CA LYS A 51 3.68 0.06 -13.85
C LYS A 51 5.11 -0.43 -13.70
N ASN A 52 6.03 0.47 -13.38
CA ASN A 52 7.47 0.16 -13.30
C ASN A 52 8.07 0.73 -12.02
N GLN A 53 9.08 0.04 -11.48
CA GLN A 53 9.84 0.51 -10.33
C GLN A 53 11.26 -0.06 -10.36
N ASP A 54 12.24 0.78 -10.01
CA ASP A 54 13.64 0.38 -9.89
C ASP A 54 14.03 0.17 -8.44
N LEU A 55 14.77 -0.89 -8.16
CA LEU A 55 15.37 -1.18 -6.86
C LEU A 55 16.90 -1.29 -6.98
N ILE A 56 17.61 -0.89 -5.92
CA ILE A 56 19.07 -0.90 -5.88
C ILE A 56 19.56 -2.22 -5.26
N SER A 57 20.40 -2.97 -5.97
CA SER A 57 20.94 -4.23 -5.48
C SER A 57 21.76 -4.10 -4.19
N GLY A 58 21.72 -5.11 -3.32
CA GLY A 58 22.50 -5.22 -2.08
C GLY A 58 21.95 -4.39 -0.92
N GLY A 59 20.85 -3.63 -1.10
CA GLY A 59 20.17 -2.87 -0.06
C GLY A 59 18.81 -3.43 0.30
N ALA A 60 18.02 -2.64 1.02
CA ALA A 60 16.59 -2.86 1.18
C ALA A 60 15.83 -1.86 0.29
N GLY A 61 14.66 -2.25 -0.19
CA GLY A 61 13.80 -1.39 -0.99
C GLY A 61 12.33 -1.70 -0.73
N ILE A 62 11.46 -0.86 -1.27
CA ILE A 62 10.01 -0.99 -1.11
C ILE A 62 9.38 -0.99 -2.49
N ILE A 63 8.58 -2.00 -2.78
CA ILE A 63 7.67 -2.02 -3.93
C ILE A 63 6.35 -1.44 -3.45
N HIS A 64 5.95 -0.32 -4.05
CA HIS A 64 4.80 0.44 -3.57
C HIS A 64 3.49 -0.13 -4.09
N CYS A 65 2.58 -0.42 -3.18
CA CYS A 65 1.18 -0.69 -3.45
C CYS A 65 0.36 -0.15 -2.29
N SER A 66 -0.67 0.62 -2.59
CA SER A 66 -1.60 1.12 -1.58
C SER A 66 -3.01 1.21 -2.15
N ALA A 67 -3.99 0.95 -1.31
CA ALA A 67 -5.40 1.00 -1.67
C ALA A 67 -6.24 1.56 -0.53
N LEU A 68 -7.37 2.16 -0.87
CA LEU A 68 -8.37 2.66 0.05
C LEU A 68 -9.69 1.98 -0.21
N GLY A 69 -10.45 1.73 0.84
CA GLY A 69 -11.79 1.15 0.80
C GLY A 69 -12.36 1.03 2.21
N ASN A 70 -13.66 0.88 2.31
CA ASN A 70 -14.32 0.58 3.58
C ASN A 70 -15.32 -0.57 3.39
N PRO A 71 -15.09 -1.74 4.03
CA PRO A 71 -13.96 -2.10 4.90
C PRO A 71 -12.59 -2.00 4.22
N ALA A 72 -11.54 -1.86 5.03
CA ALA A 72 -10.17 -1.80 4.53
C ALA A 72 -9.81 -3.07 3.74
N PRO A 73 -9.17 -2.96 2.55
CA PRO A 73 -8.79 -4.12 1.78
C PRO A 73 -7.59 -4.84 2.39
N HIS A 74 -7.55 -6.17 2.18
CA HIS A 74 -6.39 -7.01 2.46
C HIS A 74 -5.51 -7.12 1.22
N PHE A 75 -4.20 -7.12 1.41
CA PHE A 75 -3.23 -7.20 0.32
C PHE A 75 -2.64 -8.61 0.22
N LYS A 76 -2.37 -9.03 -1.01
CA LYS A 76 -1.65 -10.27 -1.33
C LYS A 76 -0.65 -9.98 -2.44
N TRP A 77 0.56 -10.53 -2.29
CA TRP A 77 1.62 -10.35 -3.25
C TRP A 77 2.03 -11.66 -3.91
N SER A 78 2.30 -11.60 -5.21
CA SER A 78 2.95 -12.65 -5.98
C SER A 78 4.07 -12.07 -6.85
N LYS A 79 5.01 -12.93 -7.24
CA LYS A 79 6.09 -12.61 -8.18
C LYS A 79 6.06 -13.62 -9.32
N ASN A 80 5.97 -13.16 -10.56
CA ASN A 80 5.86 -14.02 -11.74
C ASN A 80 4.82 -15.13 -11.53
N ASP A 81 3.63 -14.75 -11.02
CA ASP A 81 2.48 -15.61 -10.68
C ASP A 81 2.77 -16.69 -9.61
N ARG A 82 3.90 -16.60 -8.93
CA ARG A 82 4.26 -17.48 -7.83
C ARG A 82 4.19 -16.76 -6.49
N ARG A 83 3.73 -17.48 -5.46
CA ARG A 83 3.68 -16.95 -4.11
C ARG A 83 5.11 -16.63 -3.62
N LEU A 84 5.27 -15.48 -2.94
CA LEU A 84 6.52 -15.12 -2.29
C LEU A 84 6.82 -16.07 -1.13
N GLN A 85 7.98 -16.75 -1.17
CA GLN A 85 8.31 -17.81 -0.20
C GLN A 85 9.45 -17.45 0.75
N ASN A 86 10.14 -16.33 0.55
CA ASN A 86 11.35 -15.99 1.31
C ASN A 86 11.05 -14.97 2.39
N GLY A 87 11.61 -15.14 3.60
CA GLY A 87 11.53 -14.17 4.70
C GLY A 87 12.14 -12.79 4.41
N ARG A 88 12.75 -12.60 3.21
CA ARG A 88 13.23 -11.30 2.73
C ARG A 88 12.11 -10.35 2.28
N PHE A 89 10.93 -10.90 1.96
CA PHE A 89 9.77 -10.14 1.51
C PHE A 89 8.82 -9.91 2.69
N ILE A 90 8.65 -8.67 3.07
CA ILE A 90 7.81 -8.29 4.23
C ILE A 90 6.71 -7.36 3.74
N GLN A 91 5.46 -7.79 3.87
CA GLN A 91 4.32 -6.93 3.59
C GLN A 91 4.15 -5.91 4.71
N LEU A 92 4.07 -4.63 4.34
CA LEU A 92 3.86 -3.52 5.26
C LEU A 92 2.36 -3.29 5.49
N ALA A 93 2.02 -2.60 6.58
CA ALA A 93 0.63 -2.30 6.95
C ALA A 93 -0.12 -1.48 5.89
N ASN A 94 0.58 -0.64 5.13
CA ASN A 94 0.00 0.14 4.04
C ASN A 94 -0.21 -0.64 2.74
N GLY A 95 0.13 -1.94 2.72
CA GLY A 95 0.02 -2.81 1.56
C GLY A 95 1.30 -2.92 0.72
N SER A 96 2.28 -2.04 0.89
CA SER A 96 3.55 -2.09 0.16
C SER A 96 4.40 -3.31 0.57
N LEU A 97 5.28 -3.74 -0.31
CA LEU A 97 6.16 -4.88 -0.10
C LEU A 97 7.60 -4.42 0.12
N ARG A 98 8.15 -4.65 1.31
CA ARG A 98 9.56 -4.42 1.60
C ARG A 98 10.38 -5.64 1.18
N VAL A 99 11.45 -5.40 0.44
CA VAL A 99 12.42 -6.41 0.01
C VAL A 99 13.74 -6.13 0.71
N ASN A 100 14.20 -7.06 1.54
CA ASN A 100 15.49 -6.98 2.22
C ASN A 100 16.56 -7.70 1.40
N SER A 101 17.80 -7.17 1.42
CA SER A 101 18.94 -7.76 0.69
C SER A 101 18.61 -8.06 -0.77
N ILE A 102 18.28 -6.99 -1.52
CA ILE A 102 17.86 -7.05 -2.92
C ILE A 102 18.94 -7.73 -3.76
N GLN A 103 18.55 -8.77 -4.50
CA GLN A 103 19.40 -9.57 -5.40
C GLN A 103 19.02 -9.30 -6.86
N ARG A 104 19.89 -9.66 -7.80
CA ARG A 104 19.61 -9.54 -9.24
C ARG A 104 18.39 -10.36 -9.65
N ASP A 105 18.19 -11.51 -9.01
CA ASP A 105 17.07 -12.42 -9.28
C ASP A 105 15.73 -11.89 -8.74
N ASP A 106 15.73 -10.77 -7.99
CA ASP A 106 14.51 -10.11 -7.57
C ASP A 106 13.87 -9.29 -8.70
N LYS A 107 14.56 -9.10 -9.83
CA LYS A 107 13.95 -8.58 -11.06
C LYS A 107 12.76 -9.45 -11.46
N GLY A 108 11.69 -8.82 -11.94
CA GLY A 108 10.52 -9.52 -12.44
C GLY A 108 9.22 -8.76 -12.24
N THR A 109 8.14 -9.45 -12.53
CA THR A 109 6.78 -8.92 -12.47
C THR A 109 6.17 -9.23 -11.11
N TYR A 110 5.81 -8.19 -10.36
CA TYR A 110 5.15 -8.31 -9.07
C TYR A 110 3.69 -7.92 -9.21
N THR A 111 2.80 -8.75 -8.70
CA THR A 111 1.37 -8.49 -8.70
C THR A 111 0.90 -8.23 -7.27
N CYS A 112 0.33 -7.05 -7.08
CA CYS A 112 -0.35 -6.65 -5.85
C CYS A 112 -1.85 -6.85 -6.03
N THR A 113 -2.44 -7.75 -5.28
CA THR A 113 -3.86 -8.04 -5.30
C THR A 113 -4.50 -7.54 -4.03
N ILE A 114 -5.60 -6.82 -4.15
CA ILE A 114 -6.43 -6.36 -3.03
C ILE A 114 -7.72 -7.16 -2.98
N HIS A 115 -8.03 -7.67 -1.79
CA HIS A 115 -9.28 -8.37 -1.49
C HIS A 115 -10.09 -7.54 -0.51
N GLN A 116 -11.33 -7.26 -0.84
CA GLN A 116 -12.25 -6.61 0.07
C GLN A 116 -13.48 -7.50 0.27
N SER A 117 -13.72 -7.90 1.50
CA SER A 117 -14.90 -8.67 1.89
C SER A 117 -15.98 -7.75 2.46
N ARG A 118 -17.20 -7.86 1.97
CA ARG A 118 -18.37 -7.11 2.42
C ARG A 118 -19.43 -8.09 2.89
N GLY A 119 -19.34 -8.51 4.17
CA GLY A 119 -20.23 -9.55 4.71
C GLY A 119 -19.95 -10.93 4.11
N SER A 120 -20.91 -11.85 4.22
CA SER A 120 -20.71 -13.26 3.85
C SER A 120 -20.75 -13.56 2.35
N GLU A 121 -21.29 -12.68 1.52
CA GLU A 121 -21.61 -13.02 0.13
C GLU A 121 -20.87 -12.25 -0.97
N SER A 122 -20.19 -11.13 -0.68
CA SER A 122 -19.51 -10.37 -1.71
C SER A 122 -18.06 -10.11 -1.39
N THR A 123 -17.17 -10.75 -2.14
CA THR A 123 -15.73 -10.45 -2.14
C THR A 123 -15.38 -9.79 -3.46
N SER A 124 -14.78 -8.61 -3.40
CA SER A 124 -14.21 -7.96 -4.57
C SER A 124 -12.70 -8.13 -4.59
N GLU A 125 -12.17 -8.48 -5.75
CA GLU A 125 -10.74 -8.64 -5.99
C GLU A 125 -10.31 -7.73 -7.13
N LYS A 126 -9.18 -7.03 -6.94
CA LYS A 126 -8.52 -6.23 -7.97
C LYS A 126 -7.02 -6.41 -7.87
N SER A 127 -6.35 -6.43 -9.01
CA SER A 127 -4.90 -6.59 -9.08
C SER A 127 -4.26 -5.49 -9.89
N GLN A 128 -3.05 -5.09 -9.50
CA GLN A 128 -2.15 -4.28 -10.32
C GLN A 128 -0.80 -4.97 -10.43
N THR A 129 -0.20 -4.86 -11.61
CA THR A 129 1.09 -5.46 -11.94
C THR A 129 2.16 -4.39 -12.00
N ILE A 130 3.31 -4.66 -11.37
CA ILE A 130 4.45 -3.75 -11.29
C ILE A 130 5.68 -4.49 -11.81
N GLU A 131 6.31 -3.97 -12.86
CA GLU A 131 7.57 -4.49 -13.34
C GLU A 131 8.73 -3.91 -12.54
N VAL A 132 9.51 -4.76 -11.89
CA VAL A 132 10.63 -4.36 -11.04
C VAL A 132 11.93 -4.65 -11.75
N SER A 133 12.73 -3.58 -11.93
CA SER A 133 14.10 -3.65 -12.45
C SER A 133 15.09 -3.48 -11.31
N ILE A 134 16.24 -4.16 -11.42
CA ILE A 134 17.31 -4.06 -10.42
C ILE A 134 18.48 -3.29 -11.01
N ILE A 135 18.79 -2.15 -10.41
CA ILE A 135 19.97 -1.35 -10.75
C ILE A 135 21.13 -1.69 -9.82
N GLY A 136 22.32 -1.81 -10.40
CA GLY A 136 23.55 -1.97 -9.63
C GLY A 136 23.88 -0.72 -8.82
N LYS A 137 24.51 -0.87 -7.66
CA LYS A 137 25.09 0.29 -6.96
C LYS A 137 26.11 0.93 -7.92
N THR A 138 25.89 2.19 -8.29
CA THR A 138 26.92 2.96 -8.98
C THR A 138 28.08 3.18 -8.00
N ARG A 139 29.20 2.53 -8.25
CA ARG A 139 30.42 2.83 -7.51
C ARG A 139 30.78 4.29 -7.82
N LYS A 140 30.81 5.14 -6.81
CA LYS A 140 31.34 6.50 -6.96
C LYS A 140 32.80 6.32 -7.39
N LYS A 141 33.14 6.67 -8.64
CA LYS A 141 34.53 6.73 -9.06
C LYS A 141 35.16 7.91 -8.32
N HIS A 142 35.97 7.62 -7.32
CA HIS A 142 36.81 8.63 -6.71
C HIS A 142 37.94 8.94 -7.68
N CYS A 143 37.96 10.15 -8.20
CA CYS A 143 39.08 10.68 -8.95
C CYS A 143 39.97 11.45 -7.97
N TYR A 144 41.17 10.96 -7.70
CA TYR A 144 42.17 11.69 -6.96
C TYR A 144 43.04 12.47 -7.96
N LEU A 145 43.10 13.76 -7.79
CA LEU A 145 44.07 14.61 -8.51
C LEU A 145 45.39 14.57 -7.71
N ASN A 146 46.37 13.90 -8.25
CA ASN A 146 47.76 14.04 -7.76
C ASN A 146 48.50 15.05 -8.63
N VAL A 147 48.98 16.12 -8.02
CA VAL A 147 49.86 17.09 -8.67
C VAL A 147 51.28 16.67 -8.41
N LEU A 148 51.96 16.14 -9.41
CA LEU A 148 53.38 15.86 -9.39
C LEU A 148 54.03 16.68 -10.53
N ASN A 149 54.98 17.56 -10.17
CA ASN A 149 55.78 18.37 -11.09
C ASN A 149 54.99 19.16 -12.16
N HIS A 150 53.99 19.93 -11.74
CA HIS A 150 53.14 20.75 -12.62
C HIS A 150 52.36 20.01 -13.72
N GLN A 151 52.31 18.67 -13.69
CA GLN A 151 51.46 17.89 -14.58
C GLN A 151 50.30 17.25 -13.81
N TYR A 152 49.08 17.35 -14.36
CA TYR A 152 47.87 16.73 -13.80
C TYR A 152 47.75 15.31 -14.29
N ILE A 153 47.98 14.31 -13.43
CA ILE A 153 47.74 12.91 -13.74
C ILE A 153 46.42 12.46 -13.11
N VAL A 154 45.40 12.17 -13.92
CA VAL A 154 44.14 11.61 -13.47
C VAL A 154 44.27 10.08 -13.47
N LYS A 155 44.50 9.47 -12.32
CA LYS A 155 44.43 8.01 -12.17
C LYS A 155 42.99 7.61 -11.82
N LYS A 156 42.36 6.85 -12.70
CA LYS A 156 41.07 6.18 -12.46
C LYS A 156 41.31 4.84 -11.78
N TYR A 157 40.96 4.70 -10.52
CA TYR A 157 40.92 3.41 -9.86
C TYR A 157 39.47 2.89 -9.85
N SER A 158 39.24 1.69 -10.41
CA SER A 158 38.01 0.93 -10.19
C SER A 158 38.25 -0.01 -9.02
N VAL A 159 37.54 0.20 -7.92
CA VAL A 159 37.47 -0.72 -6.78
C VAL A 159 36.22 -1.56 -6.89
#